data_96b37676143ff1f2b236b11cfa2e4161
#
_entry.id   96b37676143ff1f2b236b11cfa2e4161
#
_cell.length_a   1.000
_cell.length_b   1.000
_cell.length_c   1.000
_cell.angle_alpha   90.00
_cell.angle_beta   90.00
_cell.angle_gamma   90.00
#
_symmetry.space_group_name_H-M   'P 1'
#
loop_
_entity.id
_entity.type
_entity.pdbx_description
1 polymer ?
#
loop_
_entity_poly.entity_id
_entity_poly.type
_entity_poly.pdbx_seq_one_letter_code
_entity_poly.pdbx_strand_id
1 'polypeptide(L)'
;MRKNFGPKNWLYPLPVLIVGTYDENGSPNAMNAAWGGIYDTNLVMVCLADDHKTTENIKKTGAFTLSFATAKTVVPCDYVGIVSANDEPDKFAKAGFHATKSECVNAPIIDELPMTVECKLLKFNEDGICIGEIVNISADESILDEKGKVDAKKLDPIIYDSVTHAYWNFGEKVGKAFSDGLKIK
;
A
#
# COMPACT_ATOMS: atom_id res chain seq x y z
N MET A 1 -0.97 -23.83 27.17
CA MET A 1 -2.25 -24.35 26.61
C MET A 1 -2.60 -23.51 25.39
N ARG A 2 -3.02 -24.14 24.26
CA ARG A 2 -3.48 -23.41 23.05
C ARG A 2 -5.00 -23.45 22.97
N LYS A 3 -5.61 -22.37 22.43
CA LYS A 3 -7.04 -22.29 22.14
C LYS A 3 -7.25 -22.36 20.62
N ASN A 4 -8.24 -23.11 20.17
CA ASN A 4 -8.60 -23.22 18.76
C ASN A 4 -9.70 -22.19 18.43
N PHE A 5 -9.55 -21.48 17.31
CA PHE A 5 -10.46 -20.43 16.86
C PHE A 5 -11.22 -20.78 15.57
N GLY A 6 -10.90 -21.93 14.95
CA GLY A 6 -11.40 -22.28 13.62
C GLY A 6 -10.78 -21.42 12.51
N PRO A 7 -11.30 -21.48 11.27
CA PRO A 7 -10.81 -20.68 10.16
C PRO A 7 -11.09 -19.18 10.39
N LYS A 8 -10.04 -18.36 10.29
CA LYS A 8 -10.06 -16.90 10.44
C LYS A 8 -9.06 -16.30 9.47
N ASN A 9 -9.29 -15.07 9.04
CA ASN A 9 -8.34 -14.29 8.23
C ASN A 9 -7.30 -13.54 9.09
N TRP A 10 -6.91 -14.10 10.22
CA TRP A 10 -5.97 -13.52 11.16
C TRP A 10 -4.53 -13.80 10.73
N LEU A 11 -3.94 -12.86 10.07
CA LEU A 11 -2.55 -12.92 9.61
C LEU A 11 -1.82 -11.66 10.06
N TYR A 12 -0.60 -11.80 10.56
CA TYR A 12 0.25 -10.70 11.01
C TYR A 12 1.64 -10.76 10.39
N PRO A 13 2.25 -9.61 10.10
CA PRO A 13 1.63 -8.29 10.01
C PRO A 13 0.87 -8.13 8.69
N LEU A 14 -0.23 -7.37 8.67
CA LEU A 14 -0.86 -6.93 7.44
C LEU A 14 -0.43 -5.48 7.15
N PRO A 15 0.03 -5.17 5.94
CA PRO A 15 0.38 -3.80 5.58
C PRO A 15 -0.87 -2.92 5.46
N VAL A 16 -0.68 -1.61 5.48
CA VAL A 16 -1.69 -0.62 5.10
C VAL A 16 -1.21 0.08 3.85
N LEU A 17 -1.62 -0.47 2.70
CA LEU A 17 -1.23 0.00 1.38
C LEU A 17 -2.29 0.96 0.83
N ILE A 18 -1.86 2.10 0.32
CA ILE A 18 -2.73 3.05 -0.37
C ILE A 18 -2.49 2.92 -1.86
N VAL A 19 -3.50 2.40 -2.56
CA VAL A 19 -3.46 2.16 -4.00
C VAL A 19 -3.91 3.43 -4.71
N GLY A 20 -3.01 4.10 -5.41
CA GLY A 20 -3.27 5.31 -6.19
C GLY A 20 -3.52 4.97 -7.66
N THR A 21 -4.55 5.56 -8.26
CA THR A 21 -4.90 5.36 -9.68
C THR A 21 -5.45 6.65 -10.28
N TYR A 22 -5.33 6.83 -11.59
CA TYR A 22 -6.17 7.77 -12.34
C TYR A 22 -7.37 7.06 -12.96
N ASP A 23 -8.49 7.75 -13.05
CA ASP A 23 -9.59 7.32 -13.91
C ASP A 23 -9.30 7.66 -15.39
N GLU A 24 -10.24 7.36 -16.28
CA GLU A 24 -10.14 7.64 -17.73
C GLU A 24 -10.07 9.14 -18.06
N ASN A 25 -10.52 10.00 -17.17
CA ASN A 25 -10.49 11.47 -17.31
C ASN A 25 -9.24 12.10 -16.67
N GLY A 26 -8.37 11.30 -16.05
CA GLY A 26 -7.19 11.75 -15.33
C GLY A 26 -7.48 12.23 -13.90
N SER A 27 -8.66 11.95 -13.36
CA SER A 27 -8.97 12.27 -11.95
C SER A 27 -8.29 11.28 -11.01
N PRO A 28 -7.60 11.75 -9.95
CA PRO A 28 -6.94 10.86 -9.02
C PRO A 28 -7.93 10.16 -8.09
N ASN A 29 -7.63 8.91 -7.76
CA ASN A 29 -8.34 8.13 -6.76
C ASN A 29 -7.35 7.37 -5.89
N ALA A 30 -7.70 7.15 -4.64
CA ALA A 30 -6.96 6.34 -3.68
C ALA A 30 -7.88 5.33 -2.99
N MET A 31 -7.32 4.17 -2.64
CA MET A 31 -8.00 3.12 -1.89
C MET A 31 -7.05 2.47 -0.89
N ASN A 32 -7.51 2.19 0.33
CA ASN A 32 -6.76 1.41 1.30
C ASN A 32 -6.91 -0.09 1.02
N ALA A 33 -5.80 -0.83 1.02
CA ALA A 33 -5.77 -2.27 0.87
C ALA A 33 -4.78 -2.90 1.88
N ALA A 34 -5.21 -3.96 2.56
CA ALA A 34 -4.36 -4.68 3.51
C ALA A 34 -3.86 -6.03 2.97
N TRP A 35 -4.50 -6.56 1.92
CA TRP A 35 -4.13 -7.85 1.35
C TRP A 35 -3.24 -7.66 0.14
N GLY A 36 -1.95 -7.47 0.40
CA GLY A 36 -0.94 -7.24 -0.62
C GLY A 36 0.47 -7.48 -0.11
N GLY A 37 1.41 -7.53 -1.03
CA GLY A 37 2.82 -7.74 -0.72
C GLY A 37 3.67 -8.02 -1.95
N ILE A 38 4.92 -8.38 -1.71
CA ILE A 38 5.83 -8.82 -2.75
C ILE A 38 5.36 -10.18 -3.31
N TYR A 39 5.23 -10.26 -4.63
CA TYR A 39 4.87 -11.48 -5.34
C TYR A 39 6.12 -12.21 -5.87
N ASP A 40 7.09 -11.46 -6.41
CA ASP A 40 8.39 -11.94 -6.86
C ASP A 40 9.40 -10.78 -6.80
N THR A 41 10.62 -10.95 -7.27
CA THR A 41 11.76 -10.02 -7.13
C THR A 41 11.42 -8.56 -7.44
N ASN A 42 10.68 -8.31 -8.52
CA ASN A 42 10.24 -6.99 -8.93
C ASN A 42 8.71 -6.93 -9.17
N LEU A 43 7.97 -7.85 -8.56
CA LEU A 43 6.51 -7.93 -8.70
C LEU A 43 5.83 -7.75 -7.35
N VAL A 44 4.72 -7.03 -7.38
CA VAL A 44 3.79 -6.91 -6.25
C VAL A 44 2.46 -7.56 -6.58
N MET A 45 1.75 -7.99 -5.54
CA MET A 45 0.34 -8.39 -5.65
C MET A 45 -0.52 -7.59 -4.69
N VAL A 46 -1.76 -7.31 -5.09
CA VAL A 46 -2.81 -6.77 -4.23
C VAL A 46 -4.13 -7.46 -4.57
N CYS A 47 -4.82 -7.96 -3.55
CA CYS A 47 -6.17 -8.53 -3.71
C CYS A 47 -7.18 -7.39 -3.75
N LEU A 48 -7.88 -7.23 -4.86
CA LEU A 48 -8.87 -6.18 -5.09
C LEU A 48 -10.17 -6.80 -5.58
N ALA A 49 -11.29 -6.37 -5.02
CA ALA A 49 -12.60 -6.79 -5.52
C ALA A 49 -12.91 -6.10 -6.87
N ASP A 50 -13.66 -6.79 -7.74
CA ASP A 50 -13.94 -6.34 -9.10
C ASP A 50 -14.81 -5.07 -9.16
N ASP A 51 -15.64 -4.85 -8.15
CA ASP A 51 -16.56 -3.72 -8.04
C ASP A 51 -15.90 -2.42 -7.52
N HIS A 52 -14.62 -2.48 -7.15
CA HIS A 52 -13.90 -1.29 -6.73
C HIS A 52 -13.57 -0.37 -7.90
N LYS A 53 -13.81 0.94 -7.75
CA LYS A 53 -13.39 1.95 -8.73
C LYS A 53 -11.89 1.87 -9.04
N THR A 54 -11.07 1.55 -8.05
CA THR A 54 -9.63 1.34 -8.20
C THR A 54 -9.32 0.19 -9.15
N THR A 55 -10.05 -0.93 -9.06
CA THR A 55 -9.89 -2.08 -9.97
C THR A 55 -10.25 -1.71 -11.41
N GLU A 56 -11.36 -0.99 -11.60
CA GLU A 56 -11.77 -0.46 -12.91
C GLU A 56 -10.68 0.44 -13.49
N ASN A 57 -10.18 1.38 -12.70
CA ASN A 57 -9.14 2.31 -13.10
C ASN A 57 -7.85 1.59 -13.54
N ILE A 58 -7.37 0.62 -12.73
CA ILE A 58 -6.16 -0.15 -13.05
C ILE A 58 -6.34 -0.92 -14.38
N LYS A 59 -7.50 -1.53 -14.58
CA LYS A 59 -7.81 -2.26 -15.84
C LYS A 59 -7.81 -1.34 -17.05
N LYS A 60 -8.27 -0.08 -16.91
CA LYS A 60 -8.31 0.92 -17.97
C LYS A 60 -6.95 1.58 -18.25
N THR A 61 -6.22 1.95 -17.20
CA THR A 61 -4.97 2.72 -17.32
C THR A 61 -3.73 1.85 -17.45
N GLY A 62 -3.81 0.59 -17.02
CA GLY A 62 -2.66 -0.32 -16.99
C GLY A 62 -1.60 0.03 -15.94
N ALA A 63 -1.93 0.88 -14.96
CA ALA A 63 -0.96 1.37 -13.99
C ALA A 63 -1.59 1.69 -12.63
N PHE A 64 -0.76 1.66 -11.58
CA PHE A 64 -1.13 2.05 -10.23
C PHE A 64 0.11 2.38 -9.40
N THR A 65 -0.10 3.05 -8.28
CA THR A 65 0.93 3.23 -7.26
C THR A 65 0.52 2.54 -5.96
N LEU A 66 1.53 2.13 -5.17
CA LEU A 66 1.35 1.67 -3.80
C LEU A 66 2.14 2.57 -2.88
N SER A 67 1.45 3.32 -2.04
CA SER A 67 2.06 4.12 -0.98
C SER A 67 1.79 3.49 0.39
N PHE A 68 2.52 3.91 1.41
CA PHE A 68 2.41 3.34 2.75
C PHE A 68 1.73 4.34 3.67
N ALA A 69 0.65 3.91 4.33
CA ALA A 69 0.06 4.71 5.40
C ALA A 69 1.01 4.78 6.59
N THR A 70 1.07 5.93 7.23
CA THR A 70 1.91 6.21 8.39
C THR A 70 1.07 6.58 9.60
N ALA A 71 1.66 6.62 10.79
CA ALA A 71 0.94 7.05 11.99
C ALA A 71 0.35 8.47 11.85
N LYS A 72 0.98 9.34 11.04
CA LYS A 72 0.49 10.72 10.79
C LYS A 72 -0.68 10.78 9.83
N THR A 73 -0.82 9.79 8.96
CA THR A 73 -1.81 9.77 7.87
C THR A 73 -2.92 8.75 8.08
N VAL A 74 -3.09 8.21 9.31
CA VAL A 74 -4.13 7.21 9.63
C VAL A 74 -5.51 7.65 9.15
N VAL A 75 -5.94 8.86 9.52
CA VAL A 75 -7.31 9.33 9.25
C VAL A 75 -7.62 9.42 7.75
N PRO A 76 -6.83 10.13 6.91
CA PRO A 76 -7.09 10.17 5.47
C PRO A 76 -6.94 8.79 4.81
N CYS A 77 -5.98 7.96 5.23
CA CYS A 77 -5.77 6.64 4.68
C CYS A 77 -6.90 5.65 5.04
N ASP A 78 -7.48 5.75 6.23
CA ASP A 78 -8.65 4.98 6.63
C ASP A 78 -9.89 5.45 5.84
N TYR A 79 -10.10 6.77 5.74
CA TYR A 79 -11.22 7.36 5.01
C TYR A 79 -11.30 6.86 3.56
N VAL A 80 -10.20 6.84 2.82
CA VAL A 80 -10.21 6.35 1.42
C VAL A 80 -10.44 4.85 1.29
N GLY A 81 -10.36 4.10 2.39
CA GLY A 81 -10.73 2.69 2.47
C GLY A 81 -12.20 2.45 2.77
N ILE A 82 -12.84 3.37 3.54
CA ILE A 82 -14.25 3.25 3.93
C ILE A 82 -15.19 3.70 2.81
N VAL A 83 -14.76 4.72 2.02
CA VAL A 83 -15.61 5.37 1.03
C VAL A 83 -15.24 4.92 -0.38
N SER A 84 -16.24 4.53 -1.18
CA SER A 84 -16.04 4.21 -2.60
C SER A 84 -16.07 5.48 -3.47
N ALA A 85 -15.17 5.58 -4.46
CA ALA A 85 -15.23 6.64 -5.45
C ALA A 85 -16.40 6.48 -6.45
N ASN A 86 -17.09 5.33 -6.44
CA ASN A 86 -18.33 5.16 -7.17
C ASN A 86 -19.48 5.98 -6.54
N ASP A 87 -19.43 6.19 -5.21
CA ASP A 87 -20.44 6.93 -4.44
C ASP A 87 -20.00 8.36 -4.14
N GLU A 88 -18.68 8.55 -3.96
CA GLU A 88 -18.06 9.84 -3.61
C GLU A 88 -16.86 10.09 -4.52
N PRO A 89 -17.08 10.67 -5.71
CA PRO A 89 -16.01 10.94 -6.68
C PRO A 89 -14.89 11.84 -6.14
N ASP A 90 -15.22 12.76 -5.23
CA ASP A 90 -14.29 13.74 -4.65
C ASP A 90 -13.53 13.20 -3.42
N LYS A 91 -13.63 11.90 -3.11
CA LYS A 91 -13.05 11.34 -1.88
C LYS A 91 -11.54 11.59 -1.74
N PHE A 92 -10.81 11.64 -2.85
CA PHE A 92 -9.38 11.91 -2.85
C PHE A 92 -9.07 13.31 -2.30
N ALA A 93 -9.74 14.32 -2.81
CA ALA A 93 -9.61 15.70 -2.34
C ALA A 93 -10.17 15.87 -0.93
N LYS A 94 -11.29 15.21 -0.59
CA LYS A 94 -11.87 15.23 0.77
C LYS A 94 -10.96 14.59 1.82
N ALA A 95 -10.14 13.61 1.43
CA ALA A 95 -9.09 13.07 2.29
C ALA A 95 -7.95 14.08 2.55
N GLY A 96 -7.93 15.20 1.84
CA GLY A 96 -6.84 16.17 1.89
C GLY A 96 -5.60 15.73 1.10
N PHE A 97 -5.76 14.80 0.17
CA PHE A 97 -4.66 14.33 -0.67
C PHE A 97 -4.45 15.23 -1.89
N HIS A 98 -3.18 15.42 -2.24
CA HIS A 98 -2.72 16.06 -3.47
C HIS A 98 -1.99 15.03 -4.33
N ALA A 99 -2.11 15.17 -5.64
CA ALA A 99 -1.55 14.22 -6.59
C ALA A 99 -0.51 14.87 -7.49
N THR A 100 0.72 14.37 -7.43
CA THR A 100 1.74 14.61 -8.44
C THR A 100 1.71 13.46 -9.45
N LYS A 101 1.74 13.79 -10.74
CA LYS A 101 1.77 12.76 -11.78
C LYS A 101 3.11 12.04 -11.77
N SER A 102 3.09 10.70 -11.74
CA SER A 102 4.31 9.92 -11.92
C SER A 102 4.91 10.13 -13.32
N GLU A 103 6.24 10.20 -13.39
CA GLU A 103 6.99 10.20 -14.65
C GLU A 103 7.17 8.79 -15.24
N CYS A 104 6.99 7.75 -14.42
CA CYS A 104 7.26 6.36 -14.77
C CYS A 104 6.00 5.60 -15.22
N VAL A 105 4.83 5.96 -14.67
CA VAL A 105 3.56 5.27 -14.91
C VAL A 105 2.38 6.25 -15.00
N ASN A 106 1.27 5.82 -15.60
CA ASN A 106 0.05 6.63 -15.64
C ASN A 106 -0.76 6.47 -14.34
N ALA A 107 -0.16 6.88 -13.22
CA ALA A 107 -0.80 6.84 -11.90
C ALA A 107 -0.30 8.00 -11.03
N PRO A 108 -1.05 8.42 -9.99
CA PRO A 108 -0.66 9.51 -9.10
C PRO A 108 0.34 9.05 -8.03
N ILE A 109 1.31 9.90 -7.73
CA ILE A 109 2.02 9.92 -6.45
C ILE A 109 1.17 10.76 -5.50
N ILE A 110 0.91 10.25 -4.30
CA ILE A 110 0.15 10.97 -3.25
C ILE A 110 1.16 11.74 -2.41
N ASP A 111 1.12 13.07 -2.49
CA ASP A 111 2.16 13.94 -1.95
C ASP A 111 2.32 13.84 -0.42
N GLU A 112 1.25 13.49 0.30
CA GLU A 112 1.25 13.31 1.76
C GLU A 112 1.83 11.97 2.23
N LEU A 113 2.12 11.05 1.30
CA LEU A 113 2.66 9.72 1.61
C LEU A 113 4.12 9.62 1.17
N PRO A 114 5.06 9.49 2.12
CA PRO A 114 6.47 9.77 1.86
C PRO A 114 7.22 8.69 1.05
N MET A 115 6.57 7.57 0.72
CA MET A 115 7.14 6.51 -0.11
C MET A 115 6.08 5.92 -1.04
N THR A 116 6.44 5.77 -2.31
CA THR A 116 5.57 5.25 -3.36
C THR A 116 6.29 4.22 -4.21
N VAL A 117 5.66 3.08 -4.43
CA VAL A 117 6.05 2.04 -5.39
C VAL A 117 5.20 2.25 -6.65
N GLU A 118 5.83 2.46 -7.79
CA GLU A 118 5.19 2.78 -9.07
C GLU A 118 5.11 1.52 -9.92
N CYS A 119 3.91 1.12 -10.33
CA CYS A 119 3.65 -0.19 -10.89
C CYS A 119 2.94 -0.14 -12.25
N LYS A 120 3.37 -0.99 -13.19
CA LYS A 120 2.62 -1.35 -14.38
C LYS A 120 1.82 -2.62 -14.12
N LEU A 121 0.55 -2.62 -14.51
CA LEU A 121 -0.27 -3.82 -14.46
C LEU A 121 0.31 -4.89 -15.37
N LEU A 122 0.55 -6.09 -14.85
CA LEU A 122 0.82 -7.27 -15.64
C LEU A 122 -0.46 -8.06 -15.92
N LYS A 123 -1.23 -8.36 -14.88
CA LYS A 123 -2.49 -9.09 -15.02
C LYS A 123 -3.35 -8.98 -13.77
N PHE A 124 -4.65 -9.20 -13.94
CA PHE A 124 -5.53 -9.73 -12.90
C PHE A 124 -5.70 -11.23 -13.13
N ASN A 125 -5.60 -12.02 -12.07
CA ASN A 125 -6.00 -13.43 -12.16
C ASN A 125 -7.52 -13.59 -11.96
N GLU A 126 -8.02 -14.82 -12.10
CA GLU A 126 -9.45 -15.14 -11.95
C GLU A 126 -9.98 -14.90 -10.52
N ASP A 127 -9.09 -14.87 -9.53
CA ASP A 127 -9.45 -14.65 -8.11
C ASP A 127 -9.40 -13.16 -7.69
N GLY A 128 -9.23 -12.22 -8.64
CA GLY A 128 -9.16 -10.78 -8.35
C GLY A 128 -7.81 -10.32 -7.80
N ILE A 129 -6.74 -11.12 -7.96
CA ILE A 129 -5.38 -10.69 -7.58
C ILE A 129 -4.80 -9.86 -8.71
N CYS A 130 -4.56 -8.58 -8.41
CA CYS A 130 -3.79 -7.66 -9.25
C CYS A 130 -2.30 -7.95 -9.09
N ILE A 131 -1.60 -8.25 -10.17
CA ILE A 131 -0.15 -8.41 -10.21
C ILE A 131 0.43 -7.27 -11.03
N GLY A 132 1.35 -6.51 -10.43
CA GLY A 132 2.04 -5.38 -11.05
C GLY A 132 3.54 -5.54 -11.03
N GLU A 133 4.19 -5.05 -12.09
CA GLU A 133 5.63 -4.91 -12.16
C GLU A 133 6.05 -3.60 -11.51
N ILE A 134 6.98 -3.65 -10.56
CA ILE A 134 7.62 -2.48 -9.96
C ILE A 134 8.56 -1.89 -11.00
N VAL A 135 8.26 -0.67 -11.46
CA VAL A 135 9.10 0.04 -12.43
C VAL A 135 9.92 1.15 -11.78
N ASN A 136 9.48 1.66 -10.64
CA ASN A 136 10.20 2.64 -9.84
C ASN A 136 9.75 2.62 -8.38
N ILE A 137 10.61 3.11 -7.49
CA ILE A 137 10.27 3.45 -6.10
C ILE A 137 10.79 4.85 -5.86
N SER A 138 9.89 5.75 -5.47
CA SER A 138 10.23 7.11 -5.04
C SER A 138 10.02 7.26 -3.53
N ALA A 139 10.86 8.06 -2.90
CA ALA A 139 10.81 8.32 -1.46
C ALA A 139 11.24 9.76 -1.16
N ASP A 140 10.56 10.39 -0.20
CA ASP A 140 10.92 11.69 0.33
C ASP A 140 12.27 11.61 1.04
N GLU A 141 13.14 12.62 0.87
CA GLU A 141 14.45 12.67 1.50
C GLU A 141 14.37 12.63 3.04
N SER A 142 13.27 13.11 3.63
CA SER A 142 13.04 13.12 5.08
C SER A 142 13.03 11.72 5.70
N ILE A 143 12.70 10.67 4.93
CA ILE A 143 12.67 9.29 5.40
C ILE A 143 13.96 8.51 5.07
N LEU A 144 14.97 9.16 4.49
CA LEU A 144 16.23 8.52 4.17
C LEU A 144 17.22 8.56 5.36
N ASP A 145 18.04 7.52 5.46
CA ASP A 145 19.19 7.50 6.36
C ASP A 145 20.38 8.28 5.76
N GLU A 146 21.48 8.38 6.51
CA GLU A 146 22.71 9.07 6.08
C GLU A 146 23.36 8.45 4.82
N LYS A 147 22.95 7.24 4.44
CA LYS A 147 23.43 6.51 3.25
C LYS A 147 22.46 6.59 2.08
N GLY A 148 21.40 7.40 2.19
CA GLY A 148 20.37 7.54 1.17
C GLY A 148 19.45 6.32 1.04
N LYS A 149 19.32 5.48 2.09
CA LYS A 149 18.39 4.35 2.11
C LYS A 149 17.17 4.69 2.95
N VAL A 150 16.01 4.15 2.57
CA VAL A 150 14.78 4.29 3.36
C VAL A 150 15.00 3.74 4.78
N ASP A 151 14.76 4.58 5.77
CA ASP A 151 14.77 4.24 7.19
C ASP A 151 13.35 3.91 7.64
N ALA A 152 13.11 2.66 8.04
CA ALA A 152 11.79 2.20 8.46
C ALA A 152 11.24 2.97 9.68
N LYS A 153 12.10 3.49 10.56
CA LYS A 153 11.68 4.29 11.71
C LYS A 153 11.26 5.70 11.30
N LYS A 154 11.92 6.29 10.28
CA LYS A 154 11.54 7.59 9.73
C LYS A 154 10.30 7.50 8.87
N LEU A 155 10.14 6.41 8.09
CA LEU A 155 8.93 6.13 7.33
C LEU A 155 7.72 5.93 8.25
N ASP A 156 7.92 5.29 9.42
CA ASP A 156 6.91 5.01 10.44
C ASP A 156 5.61 4.39 9.86
N PRO A 157 5.71 3.31 9.06
CA PRO A 157 4.55 2.70 8.46
C PRO A 157 3.70 2.02 9.53
N ILE A 158 2.38 1.97 9.29
CA ILE A 158 1.45 1.28 10.19
C ILE A 158 1.07 -0.10 9.66
N ILE A 159 0.67 -0.97 10.56
CA ILE A 159 0.13 -2.30 10.26
C ILE A 159 -1.34 -2.37 10.66
N TYR A 160 -2.12 -3.16 9.94
CA TYR A 160 -3.51 -3.44 10.25
C TYR A 160 -3.63 -4.73 11.07
N ASP A 161 -4.37 -4.64 12.17
CA ASP A 161 -4.77 -5.78 13.01
C ASP A 161 -6.18 -6.22 12.63
N SER A 162 -6.30 -7.34 11.94
CA SER A 162 -7.58 -7.90 11.51
C SER A 162 -8.39 -8.55 12.64
N VAL A 163 -7.84 -8.68 13.85
CA VAL A 163 -8.54 -9.24 15.02
C VAL A 163 -9.34 -8.17 15.73
N THR A 164 -8.72 -7.00 15.96
CA THR A 164 -9.33 -5.89 16.72
C THR A 164 -9.76 -4.72 15.84
N HIS A 165 -9.52 -4.80 14.52
CA HIS A 165 -9.75 -3.72 13.56
C HIS A 165 -9.04 -2.42 13.95
N ALA A 166 -7.76 -2.56 14.35
CA ALA A 166 -6.92 -1.45 14.81
C ALA A 166 -5.70 -1.27 13.91
N TYR A 167 -5.11 -0.07 13.95
CA TYR A 167 -3.82 0.22 13.36
C TYR A 167 -2.76 0.30 14.45
N TRP A 168 -1.55 -0.25 14.17
CA TRP A 168 -0.42 -0.27 15.09
C TRP A 168 0.82 0.27 14.42
N ASN A 169 1.66 0.94 15.19
CA ASN A 169 2.96 1.41 14.71
C ASN A 169 3.91 0.24 14.44
N PHE A 170 4.85 0.47 13.54
CA PHE A 170 5.99 -0.39 13.34
C PHE A 170 6.93 -0.28 14.57
N GLY A 171 7.16 -1.40 15.25
CA GLY A 171 7.91 -1.42 16.51
C GLY A 171 9.43 -1.16 16.37
N GLU A 172 10.15 -1.38 17.45
CA GLU A 172 11.60 -1.24 17.47
C GLU A 172 12.31 -2.39 16.73
N LYS A 173 13.52 -2.11 16.22
CA LYS A 173 14.37 -3.13 15.62
C LYS A 173 14.78 -4.18 16.65
N VAL A 174 14.40 -5.43 16.44
CA VAL A 174 14.64 -6.55 17.37
C VAL A 174 15.78 -7.49 16.95
N GLY A 175 16.31 -7.34 15.73
CA GLY A 175 17.38 -8.23 15.25
C GLY A 175 17.89 -7.86 13.85
N LYS A 176 18.84 -8.66 13.39
CA LYS A 176 19.43 -8.57 12.05
C LYS A 176 19.16 -9.84 11.25
N ALA A 177 18.36 -9.71 10.19
CA ALA A 177 18.07 -10.83 9.29
C ALA A 177 19.36 -11.38 8.65
N PHE A 178 19.37 -12.67 8.34
CA PHE A 178 20.49 -13.40 7.75
C PHE A 178 21.78 -13.41 8.59
N SER A 179 21.71 -12.95 9.84
CA SER A 179 22.86 -12.82 10.75
C SER A 179 22.60 -13.43 12.11
N ASP A 180 21.49 -13.08 12.75
CA ASP A 180 21.26 -13.50 14.15
C ASP A 180 21.03 -15.01 14.27
N GLY A 181 20.48 -15.67 13.27
CA GLY A 181 20.34 -17.13 13.24
C GLY A 181 21.67 -17.91 13.25
N LEU A 182 22.78 -17.26 12.87
CA LEU A 182 24.10 -17.89 12.92
C LEU A 182 24.59 -18.15 14.36
N LYS A 183 23.98 -17.54 15.36
CA LYS A 183 24.30 -17.76 16.78
C LYS A 183 23.87 -19.15 17.29
N ILE A 184 23.10 -19.92 16.49
CA ILE A 184 22.65 -21.29 16.81
C ILE A 184 23.65 -22.36 16.29
N LYS A 185 24.67 -21.95 15.52
CA LYS A 185 25.69 -22.85 14.97
C LYS A 185 26.71 -23.24 16.02
#